data_4ab4368382c2bc073bd5e28a43e9f903
#
_entry.id   4ab4368382c2bc073bd5e28a43e9f903
#
_cell.length_a   1.000
_cell.length_b   1.000
_cell.length_c   1.000
_cell.angle_alpha   90.00
_cell.angle_beta   90.00
_cell.angle_gamma   90.00
#
_symmetry.space_group_name_H-M   'P 1'
#
loop_
_entity.id
_entity.type
_entity.pdbx_description
1 polymer ?
#
loop_
_entity_poly.entity_id
_entity_poly.type
_entity_poly.pdbx_seq_one_letter_code
_entity_poly.pdbx_strand_id
1 'polypeptide(L)'
;MLSRGNAALAAAFVLVLSACGTEDSGGSGGGATGGLEGTGAITLVTGKDTSGNLQNQVDGWNSAHPNEKVTVIELPEDADAQRQQMVQNATTKSDAYTVLNLDVIWTAEFAANQWIVELPEKDFPLDKLLPATVETGKYFKKLYAVPTTSDGGLLYYRKDLLDAVGAKPPTTWAEMYAACDKVVAANPGVSCYAGQFEKYEGLTVNFSEAVNSAGGDVVGDDGKANVNTDKAKAGLDFLVNGVKDGRIAAKARTFKEEEGRRAFQAGELVFHRQWPYQYAKANATDGSSQVAGKFAVAPLPGMDGPGSSTLGGHNFAVSSFAKNKKTAVEFIKYMVDEKQQRANLEKTSQAPTWAALYDEADLVQKFPYLTELKKSIEKAKKRPAVVKYQEVSSAIQEAAYSAMSGQTSSADALASLQTKLEQLTK
;
A
#
# COMPACT_ATOMS: atom_id res chain seq x y z
N MET A 1 -2.85 -22.21 -73.34
CA MET A 1 -1.60 -22.30 -74.12
C MET A 1 -0.44 -22.11 -73.18
N LEU A 2 0.27 -23.19 -72.95
CA LEU A 2 1.73 -23.35 -72.96
C LEU A 2 2.53 -22.51 -71.90
N SER A 3 3.45 -23.00 -71.15
CA SER A 3 4.03 -24.32 -70.82
C SER A 3 5.22 -24.08 -69.87
N ARG A 4 5.32 -24.92 -68.87
CA ARG A 4 6.54 -25.59 -68.34
C ARG A 4 7.85 -24.79 -68.11
N GLY A 5 8.45 -25.07 -66.93
CA GLY A 5 9.88 -25.03 -66.72
C GLY A 5 10.27 -25.32 -65.27
N ASN A 6 10.43 -26.61 -64.92
CA ASN A 6 11.13 -27.10 -63.72
C ASN A 6 12.63 -26.85 -63.84
N ALA A 7 13.28 -26.52 -62.71
CA ALA A 7 14.68 -26.93 -62.48
C ALA A 7 14.91 -27.11 -60.99
N ALA A 8 15.09 -28.37 -60.63
CA ALA A 8 15.66 -28.79 -59.34
C ALA A 8 17.17 -28.73 -59.42
N LEU A 9 17.82 -28.25 -58.33
CA LEU A 9 19.24 -28.52 -58.11
C LEU A 9 19.43 -28.95 -56.65
N ALA A 10 19.86 -30.19 -56.53
CA ALA A 10 20.35 -30.79 -55.29
C ALA A 10 21.86 -30.52 -55.15
N ALA A 11 22.30 -30.23 -53.94
CA ALA A 11 23.72 -30.41 -53.54
C ALA A 11 23.78 -30.56 -52.00
N ALA A 12 23.95 -31.74 -51.59
CA ALA A 12 25.11 -32.41 -50.99
C ALA A 12 25.43 -32.02 -49.54
N PHE A 13 25.16 -33.00 -48.69
CA PHE A 13 25.60 -33.15 -47.30
C PHE A 13 27.15 -33.22 -47.22
N VAL A 14 27.72 -32.51 -46.23
CA VAL A 14 29.00 -32.90 -45.63
C VAL A 14 28.78 -33.02 -44.10
N LEU A 15 28.75 -34.25 -43.62
CA LEU A 15 28.88 -34.61 -42.22
C LEU A 15 30.34 -34.53 -41.81
N VAL A 16 30.66 -33.77 -40.76
CA VAL A 16 31.91 -33.94 -40.00
C VAL A 16 31.49 -34.32 -38.59
N LEU A 17 31.72 -35.58 -38.31
CA LEU A 17 31.74 -36.14 -36.93
C LEU A 17 33.12 -35.84 -36.34
N SER A 18 33.12 -35.19 -35.17
CA SER A 18 34.25 -35.25 -34.24
C SER A 18 33.71 -35.53 -32.85
N ALA A 19 34.27 -36.57 -32.26
CA ALA A 19 33.82 -37.24 -31.06
C ALA A 19 34.47 -36.68 -29.80
N CYS A 20 33.74 -36.90 -28.68
CA CYS A 20 34.18 -37.12 -27.30
C CYS A 20 34.93 -36.03 -26.55
N GLY A 21 34.22 -35.56 -25.53
CA GLY A 21 34.73 -34.99 -24.30
C GLY A 21 33.62 -35.01 -23.27
N THR A 22 33.56 -36.10 -22.49
CA THR A 22 32.73 -36.18 -21.27
C THR A 22 33.36 -35.33 -20.19
N GLU A 23 32.64 -34.29 -19.75
CA GLU A 23 32.78 -33.72 -18.41
C GLU A 23 31.42 -33.56 -17.78
N ASP A 24 31.29 -34.30 -16.70
CA ASP A 24 30.20 -34.35 -15.76
C ASP A 24 30.09 -33.00 -15.03
N SER A 25 29.00 -32.26 -15.20
CA SER A 25 28.67 -31.15 -14.31
C SER A 25 27.21 -31.22 -13.93
N GLY A 26 27.01 -31.65 -12.69
CA GLY A 26 25.73 -31.73 -12.02
C GLY A 26 24.92 -30.43 -12.17
N GLY A 27 23.77 -30.54 -12.77
CA GLY A 27 22.77 -29.46 -12.84
C GLY A 27 22.17 -29.21 -11.48
N SER A 28 22.73 -28.25 -10.74
CA SER A 28 22.01 -27.60 -9.66
C SER A 28 20.99 -26.65 -10.30
N GLY A 29 19.71 -26.88 -10.05
CA GLY A 29 18.61 -25.97 -10.42
C GLY A 29 18.82 -24.58 -9.81
N GLY A 30 19.55 -23.72 -10.50
CA GLY A 30 19.68 -22.32 -10.18
C GLY A 30 18.41 -21.59 -10.61
N GLY A 31 17.60 -21.16 -9.66
CA GLY A 31 16.61 -20.13 -9.90
C GLY A 31 17.32 -18.94 -10.57
N ALA A 32 16.74 -18.36 -11.62
CA ALA A 32 17.30 -17.24 -12.36
C ALA A 32 17.38 -16.00 -11.44
N THR A 33 18.44 -15.89 -10.65
CA THR A 33 18.92 -14.62 -10.13
C THR A 33 19.50 -13.88 -11.34
N GLY A 34 18.70 -13.10 -12.03
CA GLY A 34 19.23 -12.12 -12.97
C GLY A 34 20.25 -11.31 -12.19
N GLY A 35 21.56 -11.39 -12.58
CA GLY A 35 22.66 -10.86 -11.81
C GLY A 35 22.40 -9.43 -11.35
N LEU A 36 22.73 -9.11 -10.10
CA LEU A 36 22.62 -7.76 -9.52
C LEU A 36 23.83 -6.92 -9.94
N GLU A 37 24.13 -6.97 -11.24
CA GLU A 37 25.30 -6.32 -11.82
C GLU A 37 24.92 -4.93 -12.37
N GLY A 38 25.95 -4.20 -12.82
CA GLY A 38 25.82 -2.89 -13.45
C GLY A 38 25.71 -1.73 -12.45
N THR A 39 26.49 -0.69 -12.74
CA THR A 39 26.52 0.58 -12.02
C THR A 39 26.26 1.72 -12.99
N GLY A 40 25.68 2.81 -12.52
CA GLY A 40 25.37 4.00 -13.31
C GLY A 40 24.03 4.63 -12.90
N ALA A 41 23.57 5.58 -13.68
CA ALA A 41 22.32 6.28 -13.42
C ALA A 41 21.10 5.32 -13.40
N ILE A 42 20.16 5.58 -12.50
CA ILE A 42 18.94 4.80 -12.31
C ILE A 42 17.71 5.71 -12.18
N THR A 43 16.53 5.10 -12.21
CA THR A 43 15.27 5.76 -11.92
C THR A 43 14.62 5.19 -10.65
N LEU A 44 14.00 6.05 -9.85
CA LEU A 44 13.06 5.68 -8.80
C LEU A 44 11.65 6.00 -9.27
N VAL A 45 10.81 4.99 -9.38
CA VAL A 45 9.41 5.12 -9.84
C VAL A 45 8.48 5.00 -8.65
N THR A 46 7.67 6.00 -8.42
CA THR A 46 6.79 6.09 -7.25
C THR A 46 5.51 6.83 -7.59
N GLY A 47 4.47 6.67 -6.80
CA GLY A 47 3.33 7.59 -6.81
C GLY A 47 3.77 9.02 -6.51
N LYS A 48 2.89 9.97 -6.74
CA LYS A 48 3.15 11.38 -6.46
C LYS A 48 3.62 11.59 -5.02
N ASP A 49 4.76 12.27 -4.85
CA ASP A 49 5.28 12.58 -3.52
C ASP A 49 4.41 13.64 -2.81
N THR A 50 3.51 13.17 -1.96
CA THR A 50 2.69 14.04 -1.09
C THR A 50 3.42 14.47 0.19
N SER A 51 4.56 13.84 0.52
CA SER A 51 5.39 14.20 1.68
C SER A 51 6.15 15.51 1.47
N GLY A 52 6.63 15.75 0.24
CA GLY A 52 7.51 16.87 -0.12
C GLY A 52 8.95 16.67 0.35
N ASN A 53 9.39 15.43 0.63
CA ASN A 53 10.73 15.14 1.10
C ASN A 53 11.53 14.17 0.23
N LEU A 54 10.89 13.43 -0.64
CA LEU A 54 11.55 12.42 -1.46
C LEU A 54 12.71 13.00 -2.28
N GLN A 55 12.50 14.16 -2.92
CA GLN A 55 13.55 14.80 -3.71
C GLN A 55 14.77 15.16 -2.86
N ASN A 56 14.60 15.61 -1.60
CA ASN A 56 15.73 15.91 -0.72
C ASN A 56 16.54 14.64 -0.38
N GLN A 57 15.88 13.49 -0.20
CA GLN A 57 16.57 12.21 0.04
C GLN A 57 17.37 11.79 -1.21
N VAL A 58 16.75 11.93 -2.40
CA VAL A 58 17.41 11.64 -3.69
C VAL A 58 18.58 12.60 -3.94
N ASP A 59 18.45 13.86 -3.63
CA ASP A 59 19.54 14.86 -3.78
C ASP A 59 20.70 14.54 -2.83
N GLY A 60 20.42 14.03 -1.63
CA GLY A 60 21.44 13.52 -0.70
C GLY A 60 22.26 12.38 -1.33
N TRP A 61 21.61 11.40 -1.94
CA TRP A 61 22.27 10.34 -2.68
C TRP A 61 23.06 10.88 -3.88
N ASN A 62 22.44 11.70 -4.72
CA ASN A 62 23.02 12.23 -5.94
C ASN A 62 24.28 13.07 -5.67
N SER A 63 24.34 13.77 -4.54
CA SER A 63 25.50 14.55 -4.13
C SER A 63 26.68 13.66 -3.76
N ALA A 64 26.41 12.51 -3.12
CA ALA A 64 27.44 11.55 -2.70
C ALA A 64 27.87 10.61 -3.85
N HIS A 65 27.00 10.39 -4.87
CA HIS A 65 27.19 9.43 -5.96
C HIS A 65 27.01 10.07 -7.34
N PRO A 66 27.88 11.00 -7.78
CA PRO A 66 27.70 11.79 -9.00
C PRO A 66 27.62 10.96 -10.30
N ASN A 67 28.19 9.75 -10.30
CA ASN A 67 28.15 8.83 -11.45
C ASN A 67 27.00 7.82 -11.40
N GLU A 68 26.24 7.80 -10.31
CA GLU A 68 25.16 6.84 -10.05
C GLU A 68 23.86 7.57 -9.63
N LYS A 69 23.56 8.63 -10.38
CA LYS A 69 22.43 9.51 -10.07
C LYS A 69 21.10 8.80 -10.20
N VAL A 70 20.19 9.16 -9.29
CA VAL A 70 18.80 8.73 -9.28
C VAL A 70 17.93 9.86 -9.82
N THR A 71 17.03 9.54 -10.76
CA THR A 71 15.98 10.42 -11.24
C THR A 71 14.63 9.89 -10.77
N VAL A 72 13.82 10.73 -10.16
CA VAL A 72 12.46 10.36 -9.73
C VAL A 72 11.51 10.43 -10.93
N ILE A 73 10.71 9.38 -11.12
CA ILE A 73 9.59 9.34 -12.06
C ILE A 73 8.32 9.25 -11.22
N GLU A 74 7.57 10.34 -11.18
CA GLU A 74 6.29 10.38 -10.49
C GLU A 74 5.16 9.84 -11.38
N LEU A 75 4.42 8.88 -10.84
CA LEU A 75 3.20 8.33 -11.40
C LEU A 75 1.99 9.07 -10.83
N PRO A 76 0.78 8.83 -11.39
CA PRO A 76 -0.44 9.40 -10.83
C PRO A 76 -0.61 9.12 -9.33
N GLU A 77 -1.43 9.92 -8.66
CA GLU A 77 -1.74 9.77 -7.23
C GLU A 77 -2.56 8.49 -6.94
N ASP A 78 -3.35 8.04 -7.90
CA ASP A 78 -4.20 6.87 -7.83
C ASP A 78 -3.39 5.56 -7.86
N ALA A 79 -3.56 4.71 -6.84
CA ALA A 79 -2.80 3.46 -6.69
C ALA A 79 -3.04 2.48 -7.86
N ASP A 80 -4.29 2.34 -8.33
CA ASP A 80 -4.61 1.44 -9.45
C ASP A 80 -3.92 1.91 -10.75
N ALA A 81 -3.89 3.23 -10.98
CA ALA A 81 -3.20 3.83 -12.12
C ALA A 81 -1.67 3.68 -12.01
N GLN A 82 -1.09 3.81 -10.81
CA GLN A 82 0.34 3.55 -10.57
C GLN A 82 0.70 2.11 -10.95
N ARG A 83 -0.06 1.14 -10.40
CA ARG A 83 0.15 -0.27 -10.73
C ARG A 83 0.06 -0.51 -12.23
N GLN A 84 -0.96 0.02 -12.89
CA GLN A 84 -1.15 -0.18 -14.33
C GLN A 84 0.06 0.30 -15.14
N GLN A 85 0.65 1.45 -14.82
CA GLN A 85 1.83 1.96 -15.51
C GLN A 85 3.07 1.10 -15.23
N MET A 86 3.27 0.64 -13.99
CA MET A 86 4.37 -0.27 -13.65
C MET A 86 4.24 -1.62 -14.38
N VAL A 87 3.04 -2.20 -14.45
CA VAL A 87 2.75 -3.43 -15.19
C VAL A 87 2.97 -3.23 -16.70
N GLN A 88 2.54 -2.12 -17.27
CA GLN A 88 2.75 -1.82 -18.68
C GLN A 88 4.25 -1.73 -19.02
N ASN A 89 5.05 -1.05 -18.19
CA ASN A 89 6.50 -1.00 -18.34
C ASN A 89 7.12 -2.41 -18.30
N ALA A 90 6.71 -3.22 -17.30
CA ALA A 90 7.25 -4.56 -17.12
C ALA A 90 6.87 -5.51 -18.27
N THR A 91 5.62 -5.49 -18.75
CA THR A 91 5.16 -6.35 -19.84
C THR A 91 5.84 -6.04 -21.18
N THR A 92 6.22 -4.78 -21.40
CA THR A 92 7.03 -4.38 -22.55
C THR A 92 8.53 -4.62 -22.37
N LYS A 93 8.94 -5.15 -21.20
CA LYS A 93 10.35 -5.41 -20.81
C LYS A 93 11.22 -4.15 -20.93
N SER A 94 10.64 -3.00 -20.65
CA SER A 94 11.33 -1.71 -20.71
C SER A 94 12.32 -1.55 -19.56
N ASP A 95 13.52 -1.04 -19.85
CA ASP A 95 14.56 -0.70 -18.87
C ASP A 95 14.42 0.72 -18.29
N ALA A 96 13.34 1.43 -18.64
CA ALA A 96 13.10 2.79 -18.16
C ALA A 96 12.88 2.88 -16.65
N TYR A 97 12.36 1.80 -16.03
CA TYR A 97 12.08 1.73 -14.60
C TYR A 97 13.10 0.84 -13.90
N THR A 98 13.82 1.40 -12.90
CA THR A 98 14.89 0.67 -12.20
C THR A 98 14.44 0.25 -10.81
N VAL A 99 14.19 1.19 -9.90
CA VAL A 99 13.64 0.95 -8.57
C VAL A 99 12.15 1.27 -8.59
N LEU A 100 11.34 0.33 -8.17
CA LEU A 100 9.88 0.47 -8.09
C LEU A 100 9.46 0.62 -6.62
N ASN A 101 8.71 1.67 -6.30
CA ASN A 101 8.07 1.83 -5.01
C ASN A 101 6.69 1.17 -5.06
N LEU A 102 6.65 -0.12 -4.73
CA LEU A 102 5.45 -0.95 -4.80
C LEU A 102 4.59 -0.78 -3.54
N ASP A 103 3.27 -0.68 -3.68
CA ASP A 103 2.38 -0.98 -2.55
C ASP A 103 2.68 -2.40 -2.05
N VAL A 104 2.61 -2.61 -0.74
CA VAL A 104 2.93 -3.89 -0.07
C VAL A 104 2.22 -5.10 -0.67
N ILE A 105 1.06 -4.91 -1.30
CA ILE A 105 0.26 -6.00 -1.88
C ILE A 105 0.69 -6.40 -3.29
N TRP A 106 1.52 -5.60 -3.98
CA TRP A 106 1.93 -5.92 -5.36
C TRP A 106 3.16 -6.80 -5.45
N THR A 107 3.93 -6.97 -4.35
CA THR A 107 5.18 -7.77 -4.35
C THR A 107 4.96 -9.18 -4.89
N ALA A 108 3.90 -9.87 -4.45
CA ALA A 108 3.62 -11.24 -4.88
C ALA A 108 3.33 -11.35 -6.38
N GLU A 109 2.53 -10.43 -6.94
CA GLU A 109 2.25 -10.37 -8.37
C GLU A 109 3.50 -10.11 -9.20
N PHE A 110 4.27 -9.09 -8.80
CA PHE A 110 5.48 -8.68 -9.55
C PHE A 110 6.56 -9.77 -9.50
N ALA A 111 6.71 -10.46 -8.36
CA ALA A 111 7.64 -11.58 -8.22
C ALA A 111 7.17 -12.81 -9.03
N ALA A 112 5.90 -13.17 -8.97
CA ALA A 112 5.32 -14.30 -9.71
C ALA A 112 5.47 -14.15 -11.23
N ASN A 113 5.34 -12.92 -11.73
CA ASN A 113 5.53 -12.59 -13.14
C ASN A 113 7.00 -12.35 -13.54
N GLN A 114 7.93 -12.48 -12.59
CA GLN A 114 9.36 -12.25 -12.81
C GLN A 114 9.67 -10.81 -13.28
N TRP A 115 8.87 -9.84 -12.89
CA TRP A 115 9.07 -8.42 -13.20
C TRP A 115 10.06 -7.73 -12.27
N ILE A 116 10.32 -8.33 -11.11
CA ILE A 116 11.31 -7.89 -10.13
C ILE A 116 12.25 -9.02 -9.78
N VAL A 117 13.48 -8.69 -9.39
CA VAL A 117 14.51 -9.67 -9.06
C VAL A 117 14.47 -10.06 -7.58
N GLU A 118 14.92 -11.30 -7.27
CA GLU A 118 15.20 -11.73 -5.91
C GLU A 118 16.36 -10.91 -5.32
N LEU A 119 16.21 -10.42 -4.09
CA LEU A 119 17.20 -9.64 -3.37
C LEU A 119 17.89 -10.48 -2.29
N PRO A 120 19.19 -10.32 -2.06
CA PRO A 120 19.90 -11.06 -1.02
C PRO A 120 19.52 -10.54 0.36
N GLU A 121 18.81 -11.33 1.17
CA GLU A 121 18.35 -10.95 2.51
C GLU A 121 19.48 -10.44 3.41
N LYS A 122 20.67 -11.01 3.31
CA LYS A 122 21.85 -10.66 4.10
C LYS A 122 22.33 -9.22 3.89
N ASP A 123 21.92 -8.58 2.81
CA ASP A 123 22.35 -7.23 2.46
C ASP A 123 21.47 -6.14 3.08
N PHE A 124 20.38 -6.53 3.77
CA PHE A 124 19.42 -5.61 4.37
C PHE A 124 19.22 -5.90 5.86
N PRO A 125 18.95 -4.90 6.70
CA PRO A 125 18.80 -5.06 8.14
C PRO A 125 17.40 -5.57 8.54
N LEU A 126 16.96 -6.68 7.93
CA LEU A 126 15.58 -7.18 8.06
C LEU A 126 15.19 -7.51 9.51
N ASP A 127 16.16 -7.88 10.34
CA ASP A 127 15.99 -8.16 11.77
C ASP A 127 15.72 -6.91 12.62
N LYS A 128 15.96 -5.71 12.08
CA LYS A 128 15.67 -4.41 12.69
C LYS A 128 14.32 -3.83 12.31
N LEU A 129 13.74 -4.35 11.22
CA LEU A 129 12.48 -3.85 10.69
C LEU A 129 11.29 -4.53 11.39
N LEU A 130 10.12 -3.90 11.32
CA LEU A 130 8.87 -4.47 11.81
C LEU A 130 8.59 -5.79 11.08
N PRO A 131 8.44 -6.93 11.78
CA PRO A 131 8.31 -8.25 11.13
C PRO A 131 7.15 -8.32 10.14
N ALA A 132 6.02 -7.67 10.46
CA ALA A 132 4.84 -7.67 9.59
C ALA A 132 5.13 -7.04 8.22
N THR A 133 5.98 -6.00 8.17
CA THR A 133 6.37 -5.34 6.92
C THR A 133 7.36 -6.15 6.12
N VAL A 134 8.33 -6.80 6.78
CA VAL A 134 9.32 -7.69 6.11
C VAL A 134 8.61 -8.78 5.31
N GLU A 135 7.56 -9.36 5.88
CA GLU A 135 6.78 -10.41 5.19
C GLU A 135 6.06 -9.92 3.93
N THR A 136 5.77 -8.61 3.81
CA THR A 136 5.17 -8.05 2.59
C THR A 136 6.17 -7.97 1.42
N GLY A 137 7.46 -7.96 1.72
CA GLY A 137 8.53 -7.97 0.72
C GLY A 137 8.89 -9.38 0.21
N LYS A 138 8.24 -10.42 0.75
CA LYS A 138 8.57 -11.81 0.42
C LYS A 138 7.53 -12.48 -0.48
N TYR A 139 8.03 -13.36 -1.35
CA TYR A 139 7.24 -14.29 -2.14
C TYR A 139 7.89 -15.66 -2.10
N PHE A 140 7.13 -16.72 -1.73
CA PHE A 140 7.66 -18.07 -1.43
C PHE A 140 8.91 -18.06 -0.53
N LYS A 141 8.86 -17.28 0.56
CA LYS A 141 9.95 -17.11 1.57
C LYS A 141 11.23 -16.46 1.04
N LYS A 142 11.25 -15.94 -0.17
CA LYS A 142 12.39 -15.23 -0.76
C LYS A 142 12.09 -13.73 -0.78
N LEU A 143 13.10 -12.91 -0.54
CA LEU A 143 12.98 -11.46 -0.56
C LEU A 143 13.00 -10.95 -2.00
N TYR A 144 11.99 -10.16 -2.37
CA TYR A 144 11.89 -9.48 -3.67
C TYR A 144 11.79 -7.96 -3.54
N ALA A 145 11.40 -7.48 -2.37
CA ALA A 145 11.29 -6.06 -2.12
C ALA A 145 11.61 -5.76 -0.65
N VAL A 146 12.13 -4.55 -0.38
CA VAL A 146 12.54 -4.11 0.96
C VAL A 146 11.56 -3.06 1.46
N PRO A 147 10.96 -3.22 2.64
CA PRO A 147 10.01 -2.27 3.19
C PRO A 147 10.61 -0.86 3.40
N THR A 148 9.90 0.17 2.95
CA THR A 148 10.29 1.57 3.07
C THR A 148 9.40 2.37 4.00
N THR A 149 8.11 2.08 4.02
CA THR A 149 7.14 2.65 4.95
C THR A 149 6.24 1.55 5.51
N SER A 150 5.73 1.77 6.72
CA SER A 150 4.82 0.84 7.40
C SER A 150 3.58 1.60 7.85
N ASP A 151 2.50 1.51 7.09
CA ASP A 151 1.32 2.28 7.39
C ASP A 151 0.25 1.45 8.11
N GLY A 152 -0.17 1.95 9.28
CA GLY A 152 -1.40 1.55 9.96
C GLY A 152 -2.43 2.66 9.83
N GLY A 153 -3.66 2.34 9.45
CA GLY A 153 -4.76 3.30 9.41
C GLY A 153 -5.05 3.84 10.81
N LEU A 154 -5.25 5.13 10.92
CA LEU A 154 -5.53 5.84 12.17
C LEU A 154 -6.86 6.60 12.06
N LEU A 155 -7.57 6.70 13.20
CA LEU A 155 -8.67 7.63 13.35
C LEU A 155 -8.12 8.99 13.79
N TYR A 156 -8.10 9.97 12.90
CA TYR A 156 -7.88 11.36 13.25
C TYR A 156 -9.18 11.95 13.75
N TYR A 157 -9.15 12.66 14.88
CA TYR A 157 -10.34 13.26 15.44
C TYR A 157 -10.10 14.68 15.96
N ARG A 158 -11.10 15.53 15.86
CA ARG A 158 -11.10 16.90 16.38
C ARG A 158 -11.24 16.87 17.90
N LYS A 159 -10.08 16.83 18.58
CA LYS A 159 -10.00 16.80 20.04
C LYS A 159 -10.74 17.97 20.68
N ASP A 160 -10.56 19.16 20.13
CA ASP A 160 -11.23 20.38 20.59
C ASP A 160 -12.76 20.28 20.55
N LEU A 161 -13.31 19.69 19.48
CA LEU A 161 -14.77 19.52 19.35
C LEU A 161 -15.31 18.42 20.28
N LEU A 162 -14.56 17.33 20.45
CA LEU A 162 -14.94 16.28 21.39
C LEU A 162 -14.92 16.80 22.84
N ASP A 163 -13.85 17.50 23.22
CA ASP A 163 -13.71 18.09 24.56
C ASP A 163 -14.88 19.07 24.85
N ALA A 164 -15.28 19.88 23.87
CA ALA A 164 -16.39 20.85 24.01
C ALA A 164 -17.76 20.19 24.31
N VAL A 165 -17.96 18.92 23.89
CA VAL A 165 -19.21 18.17 24.15
C VAL A 165 -19.04 17.07 25.23
N GLY A 166 -17.88 17.04 25.90
CA GLY A 166 -17.55 16.05 26.93
C GLY A 166 -17.46 14.62 26.41
N ALA A 167 -17.12 14.44 25.12
CA ALA A 167 -16.92 13.13 24.51
C ALA A 167 -15.45 12.69 24.61
N LYS A 168 -15.26 11.38 24.73
CA LYS A 168 -13.92 10.75 24.68
C LYS A 168 -13.60 10.25 23.27
N PRO A 169 -12.31 9.99 22.93
CA PRO A 169 -11.97 9.27 21.72
C PRO A 169 -12.73 7.94 21.65
N PRO A 170 -13.43 7.64 20.54
CA PRO A 170 -14.25 6.45 20.43
C PRO A 170 -13.40 5.19 20.25
N THR A 171 -13.82 4.09 20.86
CA THR A 171 -13.29 2.75 20.62
C THR A 171 -14.23 1.90 19.79
N THR A 172 -15.52 2.28 19.75
CA THR A 172 -16.55 1.61 18.95
C THR A 172 -17.21 2.55 17.95
N TRP A 173 -17.81 1.97 16.92
CA TRP A 173 -18.61 2.73 15.94
C TRP A 173 -19.81 3.44 16.59
N ALA A 174 -20.43 2.78 17.59
CA ALA A 174 -21.53 3.38 18.32
C ALA A 174 -21.09 4.62 19.10
N GLU A 175 -19.95 4.57 19.79
CA GLU A 175 -19.36 5.72 20.49
C GLU A 175 -18.98 6.83 19.52
N MET A 176 -18.39 6.48 18.34
CA MET A 176 -18.02 7.45 17.31
C MET A 176 -19.26 8.21 16.82
N TYR A 177 -20.33 7.51 16.50
CA TYR A 177 -21.56 8.14 16.03
C TYR A 177 -22.27 8.93 17.11
N ALA A 178 -22.28 8.46 18.36
CA ALA A 178 -22.83 9.23 19.47
C ALA A 178 -22.07 10.53 19.75
N ALA A 179 -20.74 10.51 19.62
CA ALA A 179 -19.92 11.72 19.70
C ALA A 179 -20.19 12.66 18.51
N CYS A 180 -20.30 12.12 17.31
CA CYS A 180 -20.68 12.89 16.12
C CYS A 180 -22.00 13.62 16.27
N ASP A 181 -23.05 12.92 16.71
CA ASP A 181 -24.39 13.50 16.82
C ASP A 181 -24.37 14.76 17.73
N LYS A 182 -23.59 14.72 18.83
CA LYS A 182 -23.41 15.87 19.73
C LYS A 182 -22.61 16.99 19.08
N VAL A 183 -21.49 16.66 18.42
CA VAL A 183 -20.60 17.66 17.81
C VAL A 183 -21.29 18.36 16.65
N VAL A 184 -21.94 17.61 15.75
CA VAL A 184 -22.62 18.16 14.56
C VAL A 184 -23.81 19.05 14.97
N ALA A 185 -24.56 18.66 16.02
CA ALA A 185 -25.63 19.49 16.56
C ALA A 185 -25.12 20.86 17.07
N ALA A 186 -23.93 20.89 17.67
CA ALA A 186 -23.31 22.11 18.20
C ALA A 186 -22.53 22.91 17.15
N ASN A 187 -22.15 22.28 16.01
CA ASN A 187 -21.32 22.86 14.96
C ASN A 187 -21.94 22.63 13.57
N PRO A 188 -22.96 23.35 13.18
CA PRO A 188 -23.57 23.24 11.85
C PRO A 188 -22.53 23.44 10.74
N GLY A 189 -22.50 22.53 9.78
CA GLY A 189 -21.57 22.57 8.63
C GLY A 189 -20.34 21.66 8.78
N VAL A 190 -20.09 21.06 9.96
CA VAL A 190 -19.08 20.03 10.13
C VAL A 190 -19.69 18.65 9.84
N SER A 191 -19.02 17.84 9.06
CA SER A 191 -19.43 16.46 8.74
C SER A 191 -18.83 15.49 9.75
N CYS A 192 -19.51 14.35 9.98
CA CYS A 192 -19.13 13.39 11.01
C CYS A 192 -17.86 12.64 10.65
N TYR A 193 -17.89 11.81 9.62
CA TYR A 193 -16.82 10.86 9.29
C TYR A 193 -16.54 10.81 7.79
N ALA A 194 -15.29 10.64 7.44
CA ALA A 194 -14.84 10.33 6.10
C ALA A 194 -13.65 9.35 6.12
N GLY A 195 -13.51 8.64 5.02
CA GLY A 195 -12.37 7.78 4.67
C GLY A 195 -12.17 7.84 3.16
N GLN A 196 -11.48 6.87 2.59
CA GLN A 196 -11.25 6.70 1.16
C GLN A 196 -12.38 5.84 0.58
N PHE A 197 -13.42 6.46 0.04
CA PHE A 197 -14.65 5.78 -0.42
C PHE A 197 -14.92 5.92 -1.91
N GLU A 198 -14.04 6.56 -2.69
CA GLU A 198 -14.07 6.45 -4.15
C GLU A 198 -13.78 5.00 -4.58
N LYS A 199 -14.25 4.62 -5.78
CA LYS A 199 -14.08 3.26 -6.31
C LYS A 199 -12.66 3.04 -6.83
N TYR A 200 -11.72 2.75 -5.95
CA TYR A 200 -10.31 2.44 -6.20
C TYR A 200 -9.75 1.64 -5.01
N GLU A 201 -8.45 1.34 -4.98
CA GLU A 201 -7.80 0.54 -3.92
C GLU A 201 -8.10 1.03 -2.49
N GLY A 202 -8.23 2.34 -2.27
CA GLY A 202 -8.59 2.89 -0.95
C GLY A 202 -9.94 2.39 -0.44
N LEU A 203 -10.91 2.12 -1.32
CA LEU A 203 -12.18 1.51 -0.92
C LEU A 203 -11.99 0.05 -0.50
N THR A 204 -11.12 -0.71 -1.18
CA THR A 204 -10.75 -2.07 -0.76
C THR A 204 -10.18 -2.07 0.64
N VAL A 205 -9.29 -1.11 0.96
CA VAL A 205 -8.73 -0.94 2.30
C VAL A 205 -9.83 -0.64 3.32
N ASN A 206 -10.67 0.37 3.09
CA ASN A 206 -11.71 0.78 4.06
C ASN A 206 -12.78 -0.30 4.24
N PHE A 207 -13.15 -1.03 3.19
CA PHE A 207 -14.03 -2.19 3.30
C PHE A 207 -13.40 -3.29 4.15
N SER A 208 -12.13 -3.63 3.89
CA SER A 208 -11.42 -4.66 4.66
C SER A 208 -11.29 -4.27 6.13
N GLU A 209 -11.00 -3.01 6.42
CA GLU A 209 -10.97 -2.48 7.79
C GLU A 209 -12.34 -2.61 8.47
N ALA A 210 -13.43 -2.29 7.79
CA ALA A 210 -14.78 -2.42 8.34
C ALA A 210 -15.14 -3.90 8.62
N VAL A 211 -14.85 -4.80 7.69
CA VAL A 211 -15.05 -6.25 7.87
C VAL A 211 -14.22 -6.78 9.05
N ASN A 212 -12.93 -6.45 9.08
CA ASN A 212 -12.01 -6.89 10.14
C ASN A 212 -12.40 -6.30 11.50
N SER A 213 -12.84 -5.04 11.55
CA SER A 213 -13.27 -4.35 12.76
C SER A 213 -14.63 -4.85 13.30
N ALA A 214 -15.39 -5.56 12.47
CA ALA A 214 -16.56 -6.33 12.91
C ALA A 214 -16.21 -7.76 13.37
N GLY A 215 -14.93 -8.15 13.31
CA GLY A 215 -14.44 -9.48 13.65
C GLY A 215 -14.62 -10.52 12.54
N GLY A 216 -14.77 -10.07 11.29
CA GLY A 216 -14.75 -10.88 10.07
C GLY A 216 -13.39 -10.90 9.40
N ASP A 217 -13.32 -11.58 8.25
CA ASP A 217 -12.15 -11.64 7.38
C ASP A 217 -12.61 -11.60 5.92
N VAL A 218 -11.82 -10.95 5.05
CA VAL A 218 -12.05 -10.97 3.59
C VAL A 218 -11.61 -12.31 3.01
N VAL A 219 -10.42 -12.75 3.44
CA VAL A 219 -9.86 -14.06 3.14
C VAL A 219 -9.37 -14.64 4.46
N GLY A 220 -9.77 -15.86 4.77
CA GLY A 220 -9.35 -16.53 5.99
C GLY A 220 -7.89 -16.95 5.98
N ASP A 221 -7.37 -17.43 7.11
CA ASP A 221 -6.00 -17.91 7.27
C ASP A 221 -5.68 -19.12 6.36
N ASP A 222 -6.71 -19.83 5.92
CA ASP A 222 -6.60 -20.94 4.95
C ASP A 222 -6.50 -20.47 3.49
N GLY A 223 -6.47 -19.17 3.25
CA GLY A 223 -6.41 -18.54 1.93
C GLY A 223 -7.73 -18.51 1.17
N LYS A 224 -8.85 -18.94 1.79
CA LYS A 224 -10.15 -18.96 1.14
C LYS A 224 -10.97 -17.71 1.41
N ALA A 225 -11.79 -17.33 0.44
CA ALA A 225 -12.75 -16.25 0.57
C ALA A 225 -13.69 -16.48 1.78
N ASN A 226 -13.91 -15.44 2.59
CA ASN A 226 -14.70 -15.51 3.83
C ASN A 226 -15.55 -14.25 4.07
N VAL A 227 -16.16 -13.72 3.00
CA VAL A 227 -16.92 -12.46 3.09
C VAL A 227 -18.43 -12.64 3.21
N ASN A 228 -18.98 -13.82 2.95
CA ASN A 228 -20.42 -14.08 3.09
C ASN A 228 -20.75 -14.54 4.50
N THR A 229 -20.49 -13.70 5.50
CA THR A 229 -20.71 -13.97 6.91
C THR A 229 -21.42 -12.80 7.59
N ASP A 230 -22.08 -13.06 8.73
CA ASP A 230 -22.75 -11.99 9.52
C ASP A 230 -21.77 -10.91 9.96
N LYS A 231 -20.52 -11.26 10.28
CA LYS A 231 -19.46 -10.30 10.63
C LYS A 231 -19.07 -9.41 9.47
N ALA A 232 -18.84 -9.98 8.31
CA ALA A 232 -18.54 -9.19 7.11
C ALA A 232 -19.73 -8.29 6.72
N LYS A 233 -20.96 -8.82 6.87
CA LYS A 233 -22.17 -8.02 6.65
C LYS A 233 -22.27 -6.85 7.62
N ALA A 234 -21.98 -7.04 8.90
CA ALA A 234 -21.99 -5.96 9.89
C ALA A 234 -20.96 -4.86 9.54
N GLY A 235 -19.76 -5.25 9.04
CA GLY A 235 -18.76 -4.31 8.55
C GLY A 235 -19.23 -3.51 7.33
N LEU A 236 -19.81 -4.17 6.34
CA LEU A 236 -20.37 -3.47 5.17
C LEU A 236 -21.58 -2.60 5.55
N ASP A 237 -22.44 -3.08 6.44
CA ASP A 237 -23.60 -2.31 6.94
C ASP A 237 -23.17 -1.03 7.68
N PHE A 238 -22.04 -1.03 8.40
CA PHE A 238 -21.48 0.18 8.99
C PHE A 238 -21.24 1.27 7.93
N LEU A 239 -20.65 0.90 6.79
CA LEU A 239 -20.39 1.84 5.68
C LEU A 239 -21.70 2.26 4.99
N VAL A 240 -22.57 1.31 4.67
CA VAL A 240 -23.85 1.55 3.99
C VAL A 240 -24.77 2.44 4.83
N ASN A 241 -24.96 2.10 6.09
CA ASN A 241 -25.81 2.89 7.00
C ASN A 241 -25.18 4.25 7.29
N GLY A 242 -23.85 4.33 7.43
CA GLY A 242 -23.15 5.60 7.58
C GLY A 242 -23.42 6.59 6.45
N VAL A 243 -23.42 6.10 5.20
CA VAL A 243 -23.80 6.92 4.02
C VAL A 243 -25.28 7.27 4.04
N LYS A 244 -26.14 6.29 4.28
CA LYS A 244 -27.60 6.45 4.28
C LYS A 244 -28.07 7.47 5.33
N ASP A 245 -27.47 7.42 6.52
CA ASP A 245 -27.84 8.27 7.67
C ASP A 245 -27.10 9.62 7.67
N GLY A 246 -26.26 9.88 6.64
CA GLY A 246 -25.48 11.12 6.52
C GLY A 246 -24.32 11.27 7.50
N ARG A 247 -23.99 10.22 8.26
CA ARG A 247 -22.82 10.17 9.17
C ARG A 247 -21.50 10.01 8.40
N ILE A 248 -21.51 9.30 7.29
CA ILE A 248 -20.46 9.40 6.28
C ILE A 248 -20.85 10.52 5.34
N ALA A 249 -20.00 11.55 5.24
CA ALA A 249 -20.25 12.71 4.39
C ALA A 249 -20.54 12.28 2.94
N ALA A 250 -21.61 12.77 2.33
CA ALA A 250 -22.01 12.37 0.98
C ALA A 250 -20.87 12.58 -0.05
N LYS A 251 -20.10 13.68 0.10
CA LYS A 251 -18.92 13.98 -0.72
C LYS A 251 -17.78 12.99 -0.53
N ALA A 252 -17.71 12.26 0.62
CA ALA A 252 -16.65 11.30 0.86
C ALA A 252 -16.68 10.08 -0.08
N ARG A 253 -17.80 9.83 -0.76
CA ARG A 253 -17.87 8.79 -1.81
C ARG A 253 -17.00 9.07 -3.05
N THR A 254 -16.46 10.27 -3.15
CA THR A 254 -15.51 10.66 -4.20
C THR A 254 -14.13 11.00 -3.62
N PHE A 255 -13.89 10.66 -2.35
CA PHE A 255 -12.61 10.93 -1.71
C PHE A 255 -11.64 9.77 -1.92
N LYS A 256 -10.45 10.13 -2.38
CA LYS A 256 -9.19 9.41 -2.19
C LYS A 256 -8.48 9.99 -0.96
N GLU A 257 -7.19 9.76 -0.85
CA GLU A 257 -6.40 10.23 0.30
C GLU A 257 -6.43 11.76 0.43
N GLU A 258 -6.17 12.47 -0.67
CA GLU A 258 -5.90 13.89 -0.63
C GLU A 258 -7.17 14.76 -0.47
N GLU A 259 -8.32 14.34 -1.02
CA GLU A 259 -9.59 15.04 -0.80
C GLU A 259 -9.99 15.00 0.68
N GLY A 260 -9.91 13.79 1.30
CA GLY A 260 -10.21 13.60 2.72
C GLY A 260 -9.24 14.38 3.61
N ARG A 261 -7.93 14.32 3.28
CA ARG A 261 -6.90 15.09 3.99
C ARG A 261 -7.19 16.58 3.98
N ARG A 262 -7.48 17.17 2.80
CA ARG A 262 -7.81 18.58 2.66
C ARG A 262 -9.08 18.95 3.44
N ALA A 263 -10.11 18.11 3.39
CA ALA A 263 -11.34 18.35 4.16
C ALA A 263 -11.08 18.34 5.68
N PHE A 264 -10.24 17.43 6.18
CA PHE A 264 -9.87 17.42 7.59
C PHE A 264 -9.03 18.64 7.97
N GLN A 265 -8.04 19.01 7.16
CA GLN A 265 -7.22 20.23 7.38
C GLN A 265 -8.04 21.52 7.36
N ALA A 266 -9.08 21.57 6.53
CA ALA A 266 -10.02 22.71 6.51
C ALA A 266 -10.97 22.74 7.71
N GLY A 267 -10.97 21.71 8.58
CA GLY A 267 -11.83 21.62 9.74
C GLY A 267 -13.25 21.16 9.44
N GLU A 268 -13.50 20.59 8.27
CA GLU A 268 -14.82 20.16 7.80
C GLU A 268 -15.27 18.80 8.33
N LEU A 269 -14.38 18.06 9.00
CA LEU A 269 -14.63 16.70 9.50
C LEU A 269 -14.40 16.62 11.01
N VAL A 270 -15.26 15.87 11.73
CA VAL A 270 -15.03 15.50 13.13
C VAL A 270 -14.03 14.36 13.21
N PHE A 271 -14.25 13.33 12.40
CA PHE A 271 -13.42 12.13 12.32
C PHE A 271 -12.97 11.87 10.89
N HIS A 272 -11.72 11.44 10.74
CA HIS A 272 -11.16 11.05 9.44
C HIS A 272 -10.30 9.81 9.58
N ARG A 273 -10.60 8.74 8.83
CA ARG A 273 -9.67 7.62 8.64
C ARG A 273 -8.61 8.04 7.65
N GLN A 274 -7.33 7.98 8.07
CA GLN A 274 -6.23 8.32 7.16
C GLN A 274 -4.93 7.63 7.58
N TRP A 275 -3.95 7.66 6.68
CA TRP A 275 -2.60 7.20 6.87
C TRP A 275 -1.74 8.17 7.71
N PRO A 276 -0.60 7.73 8.28
CA PRO A 276 0.21 8.51 9.23
C PRO A 276 0.71 9.85 8.71
N TYR A 277 1.02 9.99 7.41
CA TYR A 277 1.52 11.23 6.83
C TYR A 277 0.60 12.44 7.05
N GLN A 278 -0.70 12.21 7.26
CA GLN A 278 -1.65 13.28 7.58
C GLN A 278 -1.27 14.02 8.85
N TYR A 279 -0.55 13.38 9.80
CA TYR A 279 -0.23 14.04 11.08
C TYR A 279 0.59 15.30 10.87
N ALA A 280 1.65 15.26 10.07
CA ALA A 280 2.45 16.45 9.74
C ALA A 280 1.61 17.49 8.97
N LYS A 281 0.82 17.05 8.00
CA LYS A 281 -0.02 17.95 7.19
C LYS A 281 -1.09 18.65 8.03
N ALA A 282 -1.74 17.92 8.94
CA ALA A 282 -2.75 18.51 9.83
C ALA A 282 -2.15 19.46 10.88
N ASN A 283 -0.88 19.27 11.27
CA ASN A 283 -0.15 20.17 12.17
C ASN A 283 0.60 21.31 11.45
N ALA A 284 0.47 21.45 10.13
CA ALA A 284 1.14 22.51 9.40
C ALA A 284 0.72 23.89 9.93
N THR A 285 1.71 24.79 10.09
CA THR A 285 1.55 26.16 10.62
C THR A 285 1.74 27.25 9.57
N ASP A 286 1.84 26.85 8.30
CA ASP A 286 2.02 27.73 7.13
C ASP A 286 0.69 28.28 6.58
N GLY A 287 -0.42 28.09 7.28
CA GLY A 287 -1.77 28.48 6.87
C GLY A 287 -2.54 27.41 6.10
N SER A 288 -1.92 26.29 5.75
CA SER A 288 -2.59 25.19 5.02
C SER A 288 -3.50 24.33 5.91
N SER A 289 -3.38 24.44 7.24
CA SER A 289 -4.22 23.70 8.18
C SER A 289 -4.95 24.63 9.16
N GLN A 290 -6.26 24.44 9.32
CA GLN A 290 -7.10 25.09 10.32
C GLN A 290 -7.22 24.28 11.61
N VAL A 291 -6.64 23.07 11.63
CA VAL A 291 -6.76 22.12 12.74
C VAL A 291 -5.45 21.86 13.49
N ALA A 292 -4.40 22.60 13.18
CA ALA A 292 -3.12 22.49 13.85
C ALA A 292 -3.28 22.64 15.37
N GLY A 293 -2.81 21.64 16.14
CA GLY A 293 -2.94 21.57 17.59
C GLY A 293 -4.37 21.30 18.14
N LYS A 294 -5.37 21.11 17.26
CA LYS A 294 -6.79 20.88 17.63
C LYS A 294 -7.25 19.43 17.44
N PHE A 295 -6.38 18.54 17.04
CA PHE A 295 -6.72 17.14 16.77
C PHE A 295 -5.81 16.19 17.55
N ALA A 296 -6.22 14.95 17.60
CA ALA A 296 -5.39 13.83 18.03
C ALA A 296 -5.71 12.59 17.20
N VAL A 297 -5.02 11.49 17.47
CA VAL A 297 -5.24 10.22 16.79
C VAL A 297 -5.60 9.12 17.78
N ALA A 298 -6.30 8.12 17.29
CA ALA A 298 -6.65 6.90 18.02
C ALA A 298 -6.55 5.71 17.04
N PRO A 299 -6.53 4.46 17.55
CA PRO A 299 -6.81 3.30 16.72
C PRO A 299 -8.20 3.43 16.07
N LEU A 300 -8.40 2.73 14.94
CA LEU A 300 -9.72 2.67 14.32
C LEU A 300 -10.75 2.09 15.31
N PRO A 301 -11.97 2.62 15.37
CA PRO A 301 -13.04 2.01 16.16
C PRO A 301 -13.59 0.78 15.44
N GLY A 302 -14.10 -0.17 16.21
CA GLY A 302 -14.73 -1.37 15.69
C GLY A 302 -16.16 -1.57 16.17
N MET A 303 -16.70 -2.75 15.97
CA MET A 303 -18.08 -3.08 16.37
C MET A 303 -18.21 -3.13 17.89
N ASP A 304 -17.34 -3.87 18.57
CA ASP A 304 -17.42 -4.18 19.99
C ASP A 304 -16.21 -3.68 20.80
N GLY A 305 -15.34 -2.85 20.21
CA GLY A 305 -14.09 -2.34 20.79
C GLY A 305 -13.19 -1.76 19.72
N PRO A 306 -11.88 -1.56 19.99
CA PRO A 306 -10.94 -1.10 19.02
C PRO A 306 -10.88 -2.00 17.78
N GLY A 307 -10.99 -1.41 16.62
CA GLY A 307 -10.97 -2.10 15.33
C GLY A 307 -9.57 -2.51 14.88
N SER A 308 -9.50 -3.04 13.68
CA SER A 308 -8.27 -3.46 13.01
C SER A 308 -8.00 -2.60 11.77
N SER A 309 -6.80 -2.05 11.67
CA SER A 309 -6.32 -1.46 10.44
C SER A 309 -6.00 -2.54 9.41
N THR A 310 -6.00 -2.16 8.15
CA THR A 310 -5.32 -2.90 7.09
C THR A 310 -3.86 -2.48 7.05
N LEU A 311 -2.93 -3.45 6.96
CA LEU A 311 -1.51 -3.15 6.80
C LEU A 311 -1.28 -2.50 5.44
N GLY A 312 -0.82 -1.27 5.48
CA GLY A 312 -0.37 -0.49 4.34
C GLY A 312 1.15 -0.34 4.32
N GLY A 313 1.60 0.57 3.48
CA GLY A 313 3.02 0.88 3.30
C GLY A 313 3.53 0.49 1.91
N HIS A 314 4.83 0.70 1.70
CA HIS A 314 5.47 0.49 0.42
C HIS A 314 6.78 -0.28 0.55
N ASN A 315 7.15 -0.96 -0.52
CA ASN A 315 8.38 -1.73 -0.64
C ASN A 315 9.18 -1.25 -1.87
N PHE A 316 10.49 -1.10 -1.73
CA PHE A 316 11.36 -0.90 -2.89
C PHE A 316 11.78 -2.23 -3.50
N ALA A 317 11.55 -2.37 -4.79
CA ALA A 317 11.93 -3.52 -5.59
C ALA A 317 12.81 -3.10 -6.76
N VAL A 318 13.63 -4.03 -7.28
CA VAL A 318 14.48 -3.81 -8.46
C VAL A 318 13.86 -4.49 -9.67
N SER A 319 13.61 -3.73 -10.74
CA SER A 319 13.08 -4.24 -11.99
C SER A 319 14.02 -5.29 -12.61
N SER A 320 13.45 -6.42 -13.07
CA SER A 320 14.21 -7.46 -13.79
C SER A 320 14.87 -6.94 -15.08
N PHE A 321 14.30 -5.90 -15.67
CA PHE A 321 14.73 -5.31 -16.94
C PHE A 321 15.75 -4.19 -16.79
N ALA A 322 16.00 -3.73 -15.55
CA ALA A 322 16.98 -2.69 -15.27
C ALA A 322 18.41 -3.12 -15.59
N LYS A 323 19.24 -2.16 -16.05
CA LYS A 323 20.66 -2.39 -16.38
C LYS A 323 21.58 -2.22 -15.17
N ASN A 324 21.33 -1.20 -14.34
CA ASN A 324 22.22 -0.80 -13.24
C ASN A 324 21.67 -1.31 -11.89
N LYS A 325 21.49 -2.66 -11.77
CA LYS A 325 20.87 -3.28 -10.61
C LYS A 325 21.72 -3.15 -9.34
N LYS A 326 23.06 -3.12 -9.47
CA LYS A 326 23.94 -2.91 -8.32
C LYS A 326 23.71 -1.54 -7.68
N THR A 327 23.68 -0.47 -8.48
CA THR A 327 23.35 0.87 -7.99
C THR A 327 21.94 0.90 -7.36
N ALA A 328 20.97 0.20 -7.94
CA ALA A 328 19.62 0.12 -7.39
C ALA A 328 19.60 -0.49 -5.98
N VAL A 329 20.34 -1.58 -5.76
CA VAL A 329 20.46 -2.22 -4.44
C VAL A 329 21.12 -1.29 -3.43
N GLU A 330 22.22 -0.62 -3.79
CA GLU A 330 22.90 0.31 -2.89
C GLU A 330 22.03 1.54 -2.58
N PHE A 331 21.27 2.05 -3.56
CA PHE A 331 20.31 3.12 -3.33
C PHE A 331 19.17 2.67 -2.38
N ILE A 332 18.64 1.45 -2.53
CA ILE A 332 17.64 0.91 -1.60
C ILE A 332 18.22 0.84 -0.18
N LYS A 333 19.45 0.33 0.01
CA LYS A 333 20.13 0.30 1.30
C LYS A 333 20.22 1.70 1.93
N TYR A 334 20.57 2.71 1.14
CA TYR A 334 20.62 4.10 1.58
C TYR A 334 19.24 4.59 2.04
N MET A 335 18.19 4.34 1.27
CA MET A 335 16.83 4.82 1.57
C MET A 335 16.21 4.15 2.80
N VAL A 336 16.56 2.88 3.06
CA VAL A 336 16.03 2.12 4.22
C VAL A 336 16.94 2.18 5.44
N ASP A 337 18.05 2.90 5.38
CA ASP A 337 18.93 3.13 6.53
C ASP A 337 18.18 3.84 7.66
N GLU A 338 18.52 3.52 8.90
CA GLU A 338 17.87 4.07 10.11
C GLU A 338 17.87 5.60 10.14
N LYS A 339 18.99 6.22 9.76
CA LYS A 339 19.10 7.69 9.69
C LYS A 339 18.13 8.30 8.70
N GLN A 340 17.98 7.69 7.51
CA GLN A 340 17.06 8.16 6.49
C GLN A 340 15.60 7.99 6.94
N GLN A 341 15.28 6.85 7.54
CA GLN A 341 13.96 6.56 8.09
C GLN A 341 13.59 7.53 9.21
N ARG A 342 14.52 7.78 10.15
CA ARG A 342 14.33 8.76 11.22
C ARG A 342 14.13 10.18 10.68
N ALA A 343 15.02 10.64 9.80
CA ALA A 343 14.93 11.97 9.21
C ALA A 343 13.62 12.18 8.42
N ASN A 344 13.17 11.13 7.72
CA ASN A 344 11.89 11.17 7.00
C ASN A 344 10.70 11.25 7.96
N LEU A 345 10.67 10.42 9.01
CA LEU A 345 9.66 10.50 10.08
C LEU A 345 9.59 11.91 10.69
N GLU A 346 10.73 12.47 11.06
CA GLU A 346 10.80 13.78 11.72
C GLU A 346 10.27 14.92 10.82
N LYS A 347 10.45 14.79 9.53
CA LYS A 347 10.05 15.82 8.55
C LYS A 347 8.62 15.66 8.03
N THR A 348 8.16 14.44 7.88
CA THR A 348 6.93 14.15 7.12
C THR A 348 5.87 13.40 7.92
N SER A 349 6.22 12.88 9.09
CA SER A 349 5.41 11.94 9.88
C SER A 349 5.07 10.63 9.12
N GLN A 350 5.81 10.28 8.06
CA GLN A 350 5.69 8.95 7.46
C GLN A 350 6.16 7.89 8.44
N ALA A 351 5.43 6.78 8.46
CA ALA A 351 5.70 5.68 9.37
C ALA A 351 6.98 4.93 8.97
N PRO A 352 8.00 4.87 9.83
CA PRO A 352 9.23 4.15 9.54
C PRO A 352 9.00 2.64 9.59
N THR A 353 9.89 1.88 8.95
CA THR A 353 9.91 0.42 9.08
C THR A 353 10.81 -0.09 10.21
N TRP A 354 11.73 0.74 10.71
CA TRP A 354 12.60 0.41 11.84
C TRP A 354 11.81 0.34 13.15
N ALA A 355 11.80 -0.84 13.77
CA ALA A 355 11.02 -1.11 14.97
C ALA A 355 11.45 -0.22 16.16
N ALA A 356 12.75 0.02 16.31
CA ALA A 356 13.31 0.82 17.41
C ALA A 356 12.77 2.26 17.43
N LEU A 357 12.53 2.87 16.27
CA LEU A 357 12.10 4.28 16.18
C LEU A 357 10.75 4.55 16.84
N TYR A 358 9.93 3.54 17.05
CA TYR A 358 8.64 3.66 17.74
C TYR A 358 8.75 3.74 19.27
N ASP A 359 9.88 3.37 19.82
CA ASP A 359 10.12 3.31 21.28
C ASP A 359 11.14 4.35 21.77
N GLU A 360 11.73 5.14 20.86
CA GLU A 360 12.66 6.19 21.22
C GLU A 360 11.94 7.35 21.93
N ALA A 361 12.34 7.64 23.16
CA ALA A 361 11.65 8.58 24.05
C ALA A 361 11.51 9.99 23.45
N ASP A 362 12.53 10.50 22.76
CA ASP A 362 12.52 11.80 22.11
C ASP A 362 11.57 11.85 20.91
N LEU A 363 11.49 10.76 20.13
CA LEU A 363 10.54 10.65 19.01
C LEU A 363 9.10 10.54 19.52
N VAL A 364 8.85 9.70 20.54
CA VAL A 364 7.52 9.56 21.13
C VAL A 364 7.05 10.85 21.78
N GLN A 365 7.94 11.60 22.44
CA GLN A 365 7.62 12.90 22.99
C GLN A 365 7.27 13.92 21.90
N LYS A 366 8.04 13.95 20.81
CA LYS A 366 7.83 14.88 19.68
C LYS A 366 6.63 14.49 18.81
N PHE A 367 6.40 13.21 18.67
CA PHE A 367 5.35 12.62 17.81
C PHE A 367 4.49 11.62 18.61
N PRO A 368 3.60 12.09 19.51
CA PRO A 368 2.82 11.20 20.38
C PRO A 368 1.96 10.18 19.64
N TYR A 369 1.62 10.44 18.37
CA TYR A 369 0.86 9.51 17.55
C TYR A 369 1.59 8.19 17.27
N LEU A 370 2.92 8.13 17.42
CA LEU A 370 3.71 6.91 17.20
C LEU A 370 3.26 5.75 18.07
N THR A 371 2.86 6.04 19.32
CA THR A 371 2.33 5.01 20.23
C THR A 371 1.06 4.36 19.69
N GLU A 372 0.14 5.17 19.15
CA GLU A 372 -1.11 4.66 18.60
C GLU A 372 -0.86 4.00 17.22
N LEU A 373 0.06 4.53 16.45
CA LEU A 373 0.47 3.95 15.17
C LEU A 373 1.11 2.57 15.36
N LYS A 374 2.02 2.41 16.33
CA LYS A 374 2.60 1.10 16.65
C LYS A 374 1.53 0.07 16.95
N LYS A 375 0.57 0.40 17.82
CA LYS A 375 -0.58 -0.47 18.13
C LYS A 375 -1.41 -0.80 16.89
N SER A 376 -1.62 0.18 16.00
CA SER A 376 -2.37 -0.01 14.76
C SER A 376 -1.64 -1.00 13.84
N ILE A 377 -0.32 -0.83 13.65
CA ILE A 377 0.49 -1.72 12.78
C ILE A 377 0.57 -3.14 13.35
N GLU A 378 0.80 -3.29 14.66
CA GLU A 378 0.89 -4.60 15.33
C GLU A 378 -0.41 -5.41 15.23
N LYS A 379 -1.55 -4.73 15.18
CA LYS A 379 -2.89 -5.35 15.04
C LYS A 379 -3.42 -5.33 13.62
N ALA A 380 -2.69 -4.75 12.68
CA ALA A 380 -3.14 -4.64 11.31
C ALA A 380 -3.28 -6.02 10.66
N LYS A 381 -4.38 -6.21 9.93
CA LYS A 381 -4.57 -7.39 9.10
C LYS A 381 -4.04 -7.14 7.68
N LYS A 382 -3.43 -8.16 7.11
CA LYS A 382 -2.93 -8.09 5.73
C LYS A 382 -4.10 -8.16 4.75
N ARG A 383 -4.01 -7.41 3.66
CA ARG A 383 -4.84 -7.64 2.49
C ARG A 383 -4.50 -9.00 1.87
N PRO A 384 -5.40 -9.62 1.07
CA PRO A 384 -5.14 -10.92 0.45
C PRO A 384 -3.86 -10.91 -0.39
N ALA A 385 -2.85 -11.69 -0.02
CA ALA A 385 -1.58 -11.80 -0.77
C ALA A 385 -1.73 -12.84 -1.89
N VAL A 386 -2.38 -12.45 -2.99
CA VAL A 386 -2.65 -13.31 -4.15
C VAL A 386 -2.08 -12.70 -5.43
N VAL A 387 -1.69 -13.55 -6.39
CA VAL A 387 -1.12 -13.10 -7.67
C VAL A 387 -2.13 -12.28 -8.50
N LYS A 388 -3.42 -12.60 -8.39
CA LYS A 388 -4.50 -11.87 -9.08
C LYS A 388 -5.10 -10.77 -8.20
N TYR A 389 -4.27 -10.08 -7.44
CA TYR A 389 -4.77 -9.10 -6.46
C TYR A 389 -5.64 -8.01 -7.08
N GLN A 390 -5.31 -7.52 -8.27
CA GLN A 390 -6.10 -6.46 -8.93
C GLN A 390 -7.54 -6.90 -9.19
N GLU A 391 -7.75 -8.14 -9.62
CA GLU A 391 -9.08 -8.68 -9.85
C GLU A 391 -9.85 -8.85 -8.53
N VAL A 392 -9.14 -9.24 -7.45
CA VAL A 392 -9.70 -9.32 -6.09
C VAL A 392 -10.11 -7.93 -5.61
N SER A 393 -9.21 -6.94 -5.69
CA SER A 393 -9.50 -5.56 -5.29
C SER A 393 -10.65 -4.97 -6.09
N SER A 394 -10.66 -5.13 -7.41
CA SER A 394 -11.75 -4.64 -8.28
C SER A 394 -13.11 -5.28 -7.92
N ALA A 395 -13.12 -6.56 -7.54
CA ALA A 395 -14.35 -7.23 -7.11
C ALA A 395 -14.87 -6.67 -5.77
N ILE A 396 -13.96 -6.40 -4.83
CA ILE A 396 -14.29 -5.76 -3.53
C ILE A 396 -14.81 -4.34 -3.76
N GLN A 397 -14.15 -3.54 -4.58
CA GLN A 397 -14.55 -2.18 -4.93
C GLN A 397 -15.96 -2.15 -5.49
N GLU A 398 -16.28 -3.04 -6.45
CA GLU A 398 -17.61 -3.16 -7.06
C GLU A 398 -18.67 -3.48 -6.02
N ALA A 399 -18.45 -4.48 -5.19
CA ALA A 399 -19.40 -4.92 -4.17
C ALA A 399 -19.66 -3.85 -3.12
N ALA A 400 -18.57 -3.26 -2.56
CA ALA A 400 -18.67 -2.23 -1.54
C ALA A 400 -19.34 -0.95 -2.08
N TYR A 401 -18.90 -0.45 -3.24
CA TYR A 401 -19.42 0.77 -3.85
C TYR A 401 -20.88 0.64 -4.25
N SER A 402 -21.26 -0.49 -4.83
CA SER A 402 -22.64 -0.81 -5.23
C SER A 402 -23.58 -0.81 -4.01
N ALA A 403 -23.15 -1.44 -2.90
CA ALA A 403 -23.92 -1.44 -1.65
C ALA A 403 -24.02 -0.04 -1.03
N MET A 404 -22.90 0.69 -0.91
CA MET A 404 -22.86 2.05 -0.37
C MET A 404 -23.66 3.05 -1.22
N SER A 405 -23.83 2.79 -2.51
CA SER A 405 -24.64 3.59 -3.43
C SER A 405 -26.11 3.20 -3.42
N GLY A 406 -26.52 2.17 -2.66
CA GLY A 406 -27.89 1.69 -2.57
C GLY A 406 -28.36 0.91 -3.81
N GLN A 407 -27.45 0.48 -4.70
CA GLN A 407 -27.77 -0.28 -5.92
C GLN A 407 -28.05 -1.74 -5.60
N THR A 408 -27.45 -2.26 -4.52
CA THR A 408 -27.67 -3.65 -4.04
C THR A 408 -27.69 -3.67 -2.51
N SER A 409 -28.24 -4.73 -1.92
CA SER A 409 -28.17 -4.94 -0.49
C SER A 409 -26.77 -5.42 -0.06
N SER A 410 -26.37 -5.19 1.19
CA SER A 410 -25.10 -5.73 1.72
C SER A 410 -25.04 -7.25 1.60
N ALA A 411 -26.15 -7.94 1.83
CA ALA A 411 -26.21 -9.41 1.73
C ALA A 411 -25.96 -9.90 0.30
N ASP A 412 -26.64 -9.32 -0.71
CA ASP A 412 -26.46 -9.70 -2.10
C ASP A 412 -25.06 -9.34 -2.64
N ALA A 413 -24.54 -8.17 -2.24
CA ALA A 413 -23.20 -7.73 -2.58
C ALA A 413 -22.14 -8.73 -2.06
N LEU A 414 -22.25 -9.16 -0.80
CA LEU A 414 -21.31 -10.10 -0.19
C LEU A 414 -21.45 -11.52 -0.75
N ALA A 415 -22.67 -11.99 -1.04
CA ALA A 415 -22.88 -13.30 -1.68
C ALA A 415 -22.23 -13.35 -3.07
N SER A 416 -22.41 -12.28 -3.87
CA SER A 416 -21.79 -12.16 -5.19
C SER A 416 -20.26 -12.06 -5.07
N LEU A 417 -19.77 -11.27 -4.12
CA LEU A 417 -18.33 -11.11 -3.86
C LEU A 417 -17.69 -12.44 -3.44
N GLN A 418 -18.33 -13.20 -2.53
CA GLN A 418 -17.85 -14.52 -2.11
C GLN A 418 -17.61 -15.44 -3.30
N THR A 419 -18.61 -15.55 -4.18
CA THR A 419 -18.54 -16.38 -5.40
C THR A 419 -17.39 -15.93 -6.31
N LYS A 420 -17.18 -14.61 -6.46
CA LYS A 420 -16.12 -14.07 -7.28
C LYS A 420 -14.73 -14.33 -6.68
N LEU A 421 -14.57 -14.11 -5.37
CA LEU A 421 -13.31 -14.36 -4.68
C LEU A 421 -12.92 -15.83 -4.68
N GLU A 422 -13.87 -16.77 -4.53
CA GLU A 422 -13.61 -18.21 -4.62
C GLU A 422 -13.00 -18.64 -5.97
N GLN A 423 -13.24 -17.88 -7.04
CA GLN A 423 -12.64 -18.12 -8.35
C GLN A 423 -11.23 -17.52 -8.47
N LEU A 424 -10.95 -16.43 -7.73
CA LEU A 424 -9.72 -15.67 -7.84
C LEU A 424 -8.62 -16.11 -6.84
N THR A 425 -9.02 -16.72 -5.71
CA THR A 425 -8.11 -17.18 -4.63
C THR A 425 -7.79 -18.68 -4.70
N LYS A 426 -8.14 -19.35 -5.81
CA LYS A 426 -7.84 -20.78 -6.06
C LYS A 426 -6.39 -20.99 -6.43
#